data_7761cc43e7b6039e5d8299d0f928007f
#
_entry.id   7761cc43e7b6039e5d8299d0f928007f
#
_cell.length_a   1.000
_cell.length_b   1.000
_cell.length_c   1.000
_cell.angle_alpha   90.00
_cell.angle_beta   90.00
_cell.angle_gamma   90.00
#
_symmetry.space_group_name_H-M   'P 1'
#
loop_
_entity.id
_entity.type
_entity.pdbx_description
1 polymer ?
#
loop_
_entity_poly.entity_id
_entity_poly.type
_entity_poly.pdbx_seq_one_letter_code
_entity_poly.pdbx_strand_id
1 'polypeptide(L)'
;MRAREMLSSHPQAAGVVNDALAQCIEACFDCAQVCMSCADACLAEDRSSQLARCIRLDLDCADACATTGSVLTRRTAATSALMVQMLETCADFCRLCADECDRHAGHHEHCRVCAETCRQCERACHQAATASGLTGPWLASAAR
;
A
#
# COMPACT_ATOMS: atom_id res chain seq x y z
N MET A 1 4.46 7.84 11.24
CA MET A 1 3.02 8.11 10.94
C MET A 1 2.17 7.80 12.17
N ARG A 2 0.89 8.20 12.20
CA ARG A 2 0.02 8.07 13.40
C ARG A 2 -1.24 7.23 13.14
N ALA A 3 -1.15 6.24 12.24
CA ALA A 3 -2.31 5.44 11.88
C ALA A 3 -2.92 4.73 13.10
N ARG A 4 -2.09 4.10 13.93
CA ARG A 4 -2.53 3.41 15.15
C ARG A 4 -3.27 4.34 16.11
N GLU A 5 -2.71 5.51 16.40
CA GLU A 5 -3.34 6.48 17.30
C GLU A 5 -4.69 6.97 16.79
N MET A 6 -4.77 7.26 15.49
CA MET A 6 -6.02 7.70 14.86
C MET A 6 -7.07 6.59 14.83
N LEU A 7 -6.68 5.36 14.52
CA LEU A 7 -7.59 4.21 14.56
C LEU A 7 -8.11 3.96 15.98
N SER A 8 -7.23 4.02 17.00
CA SER A 8 -7.63 3.79 18.39
C SER A 8 -8.55 4.86 18.95
N SER A 9 -8.40 6.10 18.49
CA SER A 9 -9.24 7.24 18.90
C SER A 9 -10.60 7.32 18.17
N HIS A 10 -10.81 6.47 17.15
CA HIS A 10 -12.06 6.50 16.39
C HIS A 10 -13.24 6.07 17.27
N PRO A 11 -14.38 6.80 17.27
CA PRO A 11 -15.51 6.48 18.13
C PRO A 11 -16.07 5.06 17.99
N GLN A 12 -15.92 4.45 16.81
CA GLN A 12 -16.37 3.08 16.54
C GLN A 12 -15.30 2.02 16.80
N ALA A 13 -14.11 2.39 17.25
CA ALA A 13 -13.03 1.44 17.48
C ALA A 13 -13.20 0.60 18.76
N ALA A 14 -14.05 1.07 19.71
CA ALA A 14 -14.26 0.42 21.02
C ALA A 14 -12.95 0.07 21.76
N GLY A 15 -11.89 0.83 21.55
CA GLY A 15 -10.57 0.61 22.14
C GLY A 15 -9.77 -0.54 21.54
N VAL A 16 -10.28 -1.22 20.53
CA VAL A 16 -9.58 -2.31 19.84
C VAL A 16 -8.95 -1.81 18.54
N VAL A 17 -7.65 -1.95 18.43
CA VAL A 17 -6.90 -1.59 17.21
C VAL A 17 -6.39 -2.87 16.53
N ASN A 18 -6.71 -3.00 15.25
CA ASN A 18 -6.11 -4.02 14.42
C ASN A 18 -4.71 -3.55 13.99
N ASP A 19 -3.67 -4.15 14.56
CA ASP A 19 -2.28 -3.79 14.28
C ASP A 19 -1.90 -4.00 12.83
N ALA A 20 -2.36 -5.08 12.21
CA ALA A 20 -2.09 -5.35 10.80
C ALA A 20 -2.68 -4.26 9.89
N LEU A 21 -3.87 -3.75 10.23
CA LEU A 21 -4.48 -2.63 9.50
C LEU A 21 -3.67 -1.34 9.66
N ALA A 22 -3.27 -1.01 10.90
CA ALA A 22 -2.47 0.19 11.15
C ALA A 22 -1.13 0.14 10.41
N GLN A 23 -0.43 -0.99 10.47
CA GLN A 23 0.83 -1.21 9.75
C GLN A 23 0.65 -1.12 8.24
N CYS A 24 -0.45 -1.66 7.71
CA CYS A 24 -0.75 -1.61 6.28
C CYS A 24 -1.00 -0.18 5.80
N ILE A 25 -1.76 0.62 6.55
CA ILE A 25 -1.98 2.04 6.23
C ILE A 25 -0.64 2.77 6.12
N GLU A 26 0.24 2.59 7.10
CA GLU A 26 1.56 3.23 7.10
C GLU A 26 2.42 2.73 5.94
N ALA A 27 2.46 1.42 5.70
CA ALA A 27 3.19 0.83 4.58
C ALA A 27 2.70 1.33 3.22
N CYS A 28 1.39 1.53 3.05
CA CYS A 28 0.80 2.07 1.83
C CYS A 28 1.28 3.51 1.57
N PHE A 29 1.26 4.38 2.56
CA PHE A 29 1.71 5.76 2.38
C PHE A 29 3.22 5.87 2.19
N ASP A 30 4.01 5.06 2.88
CA ASP A 30 5.45 4.97 2.67
C ASP A 30 5.77 4.49 1.25
N CYS A 31 5.08 3.44 0.78
CA CYS A 31 5.26 2.91 -0.57
C CYS A 31 4.87 3.94 -1.64
N ALA A 32 3.76 4.64 -1.47
CA ALA A 32 3.34 5.70 -2.40
C ALA A 32 4.41 6.78 -2.53
N GLN A 33 4.97 7.26 -1.42
CA GLN A 33 6.03 8.26 -1.44
C GLN A 33 7.28 7.73 -2.14
N VAL A 34 7.74 6.52 -1.80
CA VAL A 34 8.96 5.94 -2.35
C VAL A 34 8.82 5.68 -3.85
N CYS A 35 7.68 5.16 -4.31
CA CYS A 35 7.43 4.93 -5.73
C CYS A 35 7.43 6.23 -6.53
N MET A 36 6.79 7.30 -6.04
CA MET A 36 6.85 8.62 -6.69
C MET A 36 8.29 9.14 -6.79
N SER A 37 9.07 8.99 -5.72
CA SER A 37 10.48 9.42 -5.71
C SER A 37 11.34 8.58 -6.65
N CYS A 38 11.07 7.27 -6.75
CA CYS A 38 11.76 6.38 -7.69
C CYS A 38 11.46 6.76 -9.14
N ALA A 39 10.20 7.02 -9.46
CA ALA A 39 9.80 7.46 -10.80
C ALA A 39 10.52 8.75 -11.22
N ASP A 40 10.57 9.73 -10.33
CA ASP A 40 11.27 10.99 -10.56
C ASP A 40 12.78 10.77 -10.74
N ALA A 41 13.41 9.95 -9.88
CA ALA A 41 14.82 9.60 -10.00
C ALA A 41 15.13 8.87 -11.32
N CYS A 42 14.26 7.96 -11.76
CA CYS A 42 14.39 7.31 -13.08
C CYS A 42 14.38 8.29 -14.23
N LEU A 43 13.57 9.36 -14.15
CA LEU A 43 13.53 10.42 -15.17
C LEU A 43 14.82 11.22 -15.23
N ALA A 44 15.56 11.30 -14.14
CA ALA A 44 16.83 12.03 -14.04
C ALA A 44 18.04 11.22 -14.52
N GLU A 45 17.88 9.92 -14.77
CA GLU A 45 18.95 9.07 -15.27
C GLU A 45 19.28 9.35 -16.73
N ASP A 46 20.56 9.22 -17.12
CA ASP A 46 21.04 9.47 -18.50
C ASP A 46 20.32 8.62 -19.56
N ARG A 47 19.87 7.41 -19.16
CA ARG A 47 19.14 6.47 -20.04
C ARG A 47 17.72 6.25 -19.54
N SER A 48 17.01 7.34 -19.22
CA SER A 48 15.65 7.30 -18.70
C SER A 48 14.66 6.55 -19.60
N SER A 49 14.88 6.55 -20.91
CA SER A 49 14.05 5.80 -21.88
C SER A 49 14.07 4.28 -21.64
N GLN A 50 15.15 3.74 -21.11
CA GLN A 50 15.27 2.32 -20.72
C GLN A 50 14.51 1.99 -19.43
N LEU A 51 14.11 3.00 -18.67
CA LEU A 51 13.38 2.90 -17.42
C LEU A 51 11.89 3.23 -17.56
N ALA A 52 11.40 3.38 -18.79
CA ALA A 52 10.01 3.79 -19.04
C ALA A 52 8.98 2.85 -18.37
N ARG A 53 9.21 1.54 -18.39
CA ARG A 53 8.36 0.57 -17.71
C ARG A 53 8.45 0.71 -16.19
N CYS A 54 9.64 0.92 -15.65
CA CYS A 54 9.85 1.15 -14.21
C CYS A 54 9.07 2.40 -13.75
N ILE A 55 9.23 3.52 -14.47
CA ILE A 55 8.52 4.76 -14.21
C ILE A 55 6.99 4.55 -14.20
N ARG A 56 6.46 3.83 -15.19
CA ARG A 56 5.03 3.57 -15.29
C ARG A 56 4.53 2.75 -14.09
N LEU A 57 5.21 1.66 -13.76
CA LEU A 57 4.81 0.80 -12.64
C LEU A 57 4.97 1.49 -11.29
N ASP A 58 6.00 2.33 -11.14
CA ASP A 58 6.17 3.16 -9.95
C ASP A 58 4.96 4.10 -9.74
N LEU A 59 4.52 4.78 -10.78
CA LEU A 59 3.38 5.69 -10.70
C LEU A 59 2.07 4.95 -10.44
N ASP A 60 1.82 3.84 -11.15
CA ASP A 60 0.63 3.02 -10.92
C ASP A 60 0.60 2.45 -9.49
N CYS A 61 1.75 1.99 -8.99
CA CYS A 61 1.88 1.50 -7.62
C CYS A 61 1.65 2.62 -6.58
N ALA A 62 2.22 3.80 -6.82
CA ALA A 62 2.02 4.96 -5.95
C ALA A 62 0.53 5.31 -5.82
N ASP A 63 -0.20 5.37 -6.93
CA ASP A 63 -1.63 5.68 -6.94
C ASP A 63 -2.46 4.60 -6.23
N ALA A 64 -2.16 3.32 -6.49
CA ALA A 64 -2.82 2.20 -5.83
C ALA A 64 -2.59 2.24 -4.31
N CYS A 65 -1.36 2.45 -3.86
CA CYS A 65 -0.99 2.53 -2.45
C CYS A 65 -1.65 3.73 -1.76
N ALA A 66 -1.57 4.93 -2.34
CA ALA A 66 -2.18 6.14 -1.77
C ALA A 66 -3.69 5.99 -1.61
N THR A 67 -4.36 5.44 -2.63
CA THR A 67 -5.80 5.19 -2.60
C THR A 67 -6.16 4.15 -1.55
N THR A 68 -5.45 3.05 -1.50
CA THR A 68 -5.67 1.97 -0.52
C THR A 68 -5.49 2.49 0.90
N GLY A 69 -4.38 3.17 1.22
CA GLY A 69 -4.15 3.77 2.53
C GLY A 69 -5.25 4.75 2.93
N SER A 70 -5.71 5.56 1.99
CA SER A 70 -6.80 6.53 2.22
C SER A 70 -8.14 5.86 2.52
N VAL A 71 -8.48 4.78 1.84
CA VAL A 71 -9.72 4.02 2.09
C VAL A 71 -9.65 3.29 3.43
N LEU A 72 -8.52 2.62 3.70
CA LEU A 72 -8.35 1.84 4.93
C LEU A 72 -8.39 2.68 6.20
N THR A 73 -8.02 3.95 6.13
CA THR A 73 -8.00 4.84 7.29
C THR A 73 -9.42 5.30 7.71
N ARG A 74 -10.41 5.24 6.80
CA ARG A 74 -11.79 5.62 7.08
C ARG A 74 -12.57 4.42 7.61
N ARG A 75 -13.11 4.52 8.82
CA ARG A 75 -13.75 3.41 9.53
C ARG A 75 -15.28 3.48 9.61
N THR A 76 -15.85 4.66 9.42
CA THR A 76 -17.32 4.83 9.47
C THR A 76 -17.95 4.13 8.27
N ALA A 77 -18.85 3.18 8.55
CA ALA A 77 -19.56 2.40 7.52
C ALA A 77 -18.63 1.74 6.50
N ALA A 78 -17.49 1.23 6.95
CA ALA A 78 -16.49 0.61 6.09
C ALA A 78 -17.04 -0.64 5.38
N THR A 79 -16.76 -0.75 4.08
CA THR A 79 -17.18 -1.90 3.24
C THR A 79 -16.04 -2.90 3.16
N SER A 80 -16.03 -3.89 4.06
CA SER A 80 -14.90 -4.81 4.24
C SER A 80 -14.59 -5.65 3.00
N ALA A 81 -15.59 -6.10 2.26
CA ALA A 81 -15.37 -6.87 1.03
C ALA A 81 -14.59 -6.07 -0.02
N LEU A 82 -14.94 -4.80 -0.22
CA LEU A 82 -14.21 -3.91 -1.14
C LEU A 82 -12.82 -3.57 -0.62
N MET A 83 -12.66 -3.43 0.70
CA MET A 83 -11.33 -3.22 1.31
C MET A 83 -10.40 -4.40 1.07
N VAL A 84 -10.89 -5.62 1.19
CA VAL A 84 -10.09 -6.82 0.90
C VAL A 84 -9.68 -6.85 -0.59
N GLN A 85 -10.60 -6.57 -1.51
CA GLN A 85 -10.28 -6.48 -2.93
C GLN A 85 -9.23 -5.40 -3.23
N MET A 86 -9.33 -4.24 -2.59
CA MET A 86 -8.33 -3.18 -2.73
C MET A 86 -6.97 -3.60 -2.19
N LEU A 87 -6.92 -4.30 -1.06
CA LEU A 87 -5.68 -4.82 -0.48
C LEU A 87 -5.01 -5.82 -1.42
N GLU A 88 -5.78 -6.74 -1.99
CA GLU A 88 -5.26 -7.72 -2.95
C GLU A 88 -4.73 -7.04 -4.22
N THR A 89 -5.48 -6.10 -4.77
CA THR A 89 -5.06 -5.32 -5.94
C THR A 89 -3.81 -4.49 -5.63
N CYS A 90 -3.76 -3.84 -4.48
CA CYS A 90 -2.59 -3.07 -4.05
C CYS A 90 -1.36 -3.98 -3.91
N ALA A 91 -1.50 -5.16 -3.31
CA ALA A 91 -0.43 -6.15 -3.22
C ALA A 91 0.10 -6.55 -4.60
N ASP A 92 -0.79 -6.75 -5.59
CA ASP A 92 -0.38 -7.07 -6.95
C ASP A 92 0.40 -5.93 -7.62
N PHE A 93 -0.02 -4.67 -7.46
CA PHE A 93 0.76 -3.52 -7.94
C PHE A 93 2.12 -3.44 -7.27
N CYS A 94 2.19 -3.63 -5.96
CA CYS A 94 3.45 -3.65 -5.22
C CYS A 94 4.39 -4.75 -5.72
N ARG A 95 3.87 -5.96 -5.96
CA ARG A 95 4.65 -7.08 -6.49
C ARG A 95 5.20 -6.78 -7.88
N LEU A 96 4.36 -6.28 -8.80
CA LEU A 96 4.80 -5.94 -10.16
C LEU A 96 5.85 -4.82 -10.17
N CYS A 97 5.65 -3.78 -9.36
CA CYS A 97 6.59 -2.69 -9.22
C CYS A 97 7.92 -3.18 -8.64
N ALA A 98 7.89 -3.99 -7.57
CA ALA A 98 9.08 -4.58 -6.98
C ALA A 98 9.86 -5.44 -7.99
N ASP A 99 9.17 -6.30 -8.74
CA ASP A 99 9.79 -7.16 -9.75
C ASP A 99 10.52 -6.33 -10.82
N GLU A 100 9.93 -5.24 -11.28
CA GLU A 100 10.56 -4.36 -12.26
C GLU A 100 11.73 -3.58 -11.66
N CYS A 101 11.57 -2.99 -10.47
CA CYS A 101 12.63 -2.27 -9.78
C CYS A 101 13.83 -3.18 -9.46
N ASP A 102 13.60 -4.44 -9.08
CA ASP A 102 14.66 -5.42 -8.83
C ASP A 102 15.53 -5.64 -10.06
N ARG A 103 14.99 -5.52 -11.28
CA ARG A 103 15.77 -5.65 -12.53
C ARG A 103 16.78 -4.52 -12.71
N HIS A 104 16.55 -3.38 -12.07
CA HIS A 104 17.38 -2.18 -12.16
C HIS A 104 18.17 -1.90 -10.89
N ALA A 105 17.91 -2.62 -9.81
CA ALA A 105 18.49 -2.40 -8.49
C ALA A 105 20.01 -2.50 -8.44
N GLY A 106 20.62 -3.30 -9.33
CA GLY A 106 22.07 -3.44 -9.42
C GLY A 106 22.80 -2.20 -9.95
N HIS A 107 22.08 -1.31 -10.64
CA HIS A 107 22.62 -0.09 -11.24
C HIS A 107 22.04 1.20 -10.64
N HIS A 108 20.88 1.10 -9.99
CA HIS A 108 20.16 2.26 -9.46
C HIS A 108 19.71 2.01 -8.03
N GLU A 109 20.32 2.71 -7.09
CA GLU A 109 20.03 2.58 -5.66
C GLU A 109 18.57 2.92 -5.34
N HIS A 110 17.98 3.94 -6.00
CA HIS A 110 16.56 4.28 -5.82
C HIS A 110 15.63 3.13 -6.22
N CYS A 111 15.97 2.34 -7.25
CA CYS A 111 15.21 1.15 -7.62
C CYS A 111 15.32 0.06 -6.55
N ARG A 112 16.50 -0.13 -5.92
CA ARG A 112 16.66 -1.07 -4.82
C ARG A 112 15.77 -0.70 -3.63
N VAL A 113 15.81 0.56 -3.22
CA VAL A 113 14.97 1.08 -2.12
C VAL A 113 13.49 0.92 -2.44
N CYS A 114 13.09 1.23 -3.68
CA CYS A 114 11.71 1.08 -4.13
C CYS A 114 11.25 -0.38 -4.08
N ALA A 115 12.05 -1.30 -4.62
CA ALA A 115 11.72 -2.74 -4.59
C ALA A 115 11.52 -3.25 -3.17
N GLU A 116 12.41 -2.92 -2.25
CA GLU A 116 12.29 -3.33 -0.84
C GLU A 116 11.02 -2.78 -0.19
N THR A 117 10.70 -1.51 -0.42
CA THR A 117 9.50 -0.87 0.13
C THR A 117 8.23 -1.47 -0.44
N CYS A 118 8.20 -1.74 -1.75
CA CYS A 118 7.07 -2.43 -2.39
C CYS A 118 6.87 -3.84 -1.82
N ARG A 119 7.94 -4.61 -1.58
CA ARG A 119 7.84 -5.93 -0.93
C ARG A 119 7.28 -5.85 0.49
N GLN A 120 7.64 -4.82 1.25
CA GLN A 120 7.08 -4.60 2.58
C GLN A 120 5.60 -4.27 2.52
N CYS A 121 5.18 -3.40 1.59
CA CYS A 121 3.79 -3.04 1.39
C CYS A 121 2.94 -4.24 0.92
N GLU A 122 3.44 -5.04 -0.02
CA GLU A 122 2.81 -6.29 -0.46
C GLU A 122 2.49 -7.20 0.74
N ARG A 123 3.48 -7.46 1.60
CA ARG A 123 3.28 -8.29 2.79
C ARG A 123 2.27 -7.68 3.76
N ALA A 124 2.34 -6.37 3.98
CA ALA A 124 1.41 -5.68 4.87
C ALA A 124 -0.04 -5.74 4.34
N CYS A 125 -0.25 -5.61 3.04
CA CYS A 125 -1.56 -5.76 2.40
C CYS A 125 -2.12 -7.17 2.60
N HIS A 126 -1.31 -8.22 2.37
CA HIS A 126 -1.74 -9.61 2.60
C HIS A 126 -2.08 -9.88 4.07
N GLN A 127 -1.28 -9.38 5.00
CA GLN A 127 -1.53 -9.52 6.43
C GLN A 127 -2.83 -8.81 6.84
N ALA A 128 -3.08 -7.61 6.35
CA ALA A 128 -4.30 -6.87 6.62
C ALA A 128 -5.53 -7.56 6.01
N ALA A 129 -5.43 -8.12 4.81
CA ALA A 129 -6.52 -8.84 4.15
C ALA A 129 -6.97 -10.09 4.92
N THR A 130 -6.04 -10.76 5.59
CA THR A 130 -6.33 -11.97 6.40
C THR A 130 -6.67 -11.68 7.85
N ALA A 131 -6.47 -10.44 8.33
CA ALA A 131 -6.70 -10.09 9.72
C ALA A 131 -8.19 -10.06 10.06
N SER A 132 -8.56 -10.69 11.20
CA SER A 132 -9.95 -10.84 11.67
C SER A 132 -10.70 -9.51 11.87
N GLY A 133 -9.99 -8.40 12.08
CA GLY A 133 -10.58 -7.08 12.26
C GLY A 133 -11.23 -6.48 11.00
N LEU A 134 -10.98 -7.03 9.80
CA LEU A 134 -11.68 -6.67 8.56
C LEU A 134 -12.97 -7.48 8.38
N THR A 135 -13.17 -8.52 9.17
CA THR A 135 -14.35 -9.40 9.16
C THR A 135 -15.29 -9.14 10.35
N GLY A 136 -15.32 -7.90 10.84
CA GLY A 136 -16.11 -7.51 12.02
C GLY A 136 -17.61 -7.41 11.77
N PRO A 137 -18.42 -7.15 12.82
CA PRO A 137 -19.90 -7.18 12.77
C PRO A 137 -20.56 -6.22 11.75
N TRP A 138 -19.85 -5.19 11.28
CA TRP A 138 -20.34 -4.31 10.23
C TRP A 138 -20.48 -4.99 8.85
N LEU A 139 -19.81 -6.15 8.62
CA LEU A 139 -20.04 -6.96 7.42
C LEU A 139 -21.47 -7.49 7.33
N ALA A 140 -22.07 -7.85 8.46
CA ALA A 140 -23.44 -8.33 8.52
C ALA A 140 -24.46 -7.23 8.17
N SER A 141 -24.12 -5.95 8.36
CA SER A 141 -24.96 -4.79 8.06
C SER A 141 -24.87 -4.38 6.58
N ALA A 142 -23.76 -4.61 5.90
CA ALA A 142 -23.57 -4.28 4.49
C ALA A 142 -24.21 -5.28 3.51
N ALA A 143 -24.56 -6.48 3.98
CA ALA A 143 -25.20 -7.54 3.19
C ALA A 143 -26.74 -7.49 3.17
N ARG A 144 -27.34 -6.43 3.75
CA ARG A 144 -28.81 -6.26 3.79
C ARG A 144 -29.28 -5.21 2.83
#